data_b1666d215addab75a376118fddf9d720
#
_entry.id   b1666d215addab75a376118fddf9d720
#
_cell.length_a   1.000
_cell.length_b   1.000
_cell.length_c   1.000
_cell.angle_alpha   90.00
_cell.angle_beta   90.00
_cell.angle_gamma   90.00
#
_symmetry.space_group_name_H-M   'P 1'
#
loop_
_entity.id
_entity.type
_entity.pdbx_description
1 polymer ?
#
loop_
_entity_poly.entity_id
_entity_poly.type
_entity_poly.pdbx_seq_one_letter_code
_entity_poly.pdbx_strand_id
1 'polypeptide(L)'
;MSHINYAFNPEDDALPRDKMKLRNIASTKYSGDWPSIPHSHSYAELFYIVDGEGQFQINDKLFPVQAHQLVVVNPNVIHTEVSFESHPLEYIVLGIEGLEFTISDAAEGSFCIYTFKEDNDVLVCMRKILREMQNRESSFQILCQAYMDIIVVQLMRNASVSAVPIQIGRAHV
;
A
#
# COMPACT_ATOMS: atom_id res chain seq x y z
N MET A 1 -18.64 -39.37 -14.03
CA MET A 1 -17.48 -38.46 -14.27
C MET A 1 -18.02 -37.06 -14.39
N SER A 2 -17.55 -36.10 -13.55
CA SER A 2 -17.90 -34.68 -13.71
C SER A 2 -16.69 -33.91 -14.23
N HIS A 3 -16.92 -33.01 -15.18
CA HIS A 3 -15.90 -32.14 -15.74
C HIS A 3 -16.37 -30.69 -15.57
N ILE A 4 -15.54 -29.85 -14.94
CA ILE A 4 -15.80 -28.42 -14.77
C ILE A 4 -14.65 -27.67 -15.43
N ASN A 5 -14.99 -26.77 -16.37
CA ASN A 5 -14.04 -25.92 -17.06
C ASN A 5 -14.35 -24.45 -16.77
N TYR A 6 -13.33 -23.67 -16.41
CA TYR A 6 -13.42 -22.25 -16.18
C TYR A 6 -12.60 -21.53 -17.27
N ALA A 7 -13.23 -20.62 -17.99
CA ALA A 7 -12.57 -19.81 -19.00
C ALA A 7 -12.34 -18.37 -18.48
N PHE A 8 -11.20 -17.79 -18.85
CA PHE A 8 -10.90 -16.39 -18.58
C PHE A 8 -11.46 -15.50 -19.68
N ASN A 9 -12.08 -14.37 -19.27
CA ASN A 9 -12.46 -13.30 -20.18
C ASN A 9 -11.55 -12.09 -19.94
N PRO A 10 -10.69 -11.67 -20.90
CA PRO A 10 -9.79 -10.53 -20.74
C PRO A 10 -10.49 -9.20 -20.46
N GLU A 11 -11.77 -9.07 -20.86
CA GLU A 11 -12.56 -7.84 -20.63
C GLU A 11 -13.02 -7.66 -19.19
N ASP A 12 -12.95 -8.71 -18.37
CA ASP A 12 -13.31 -8.66 -16.94
C ASP A 12 -12.20 -8.09 -16.05
N ASP A 13 -11.02 -7.82 -16.61
CA ASP A 13 -9.87 -7.29 -15.87
C ASP A 13 -9.94 -5.75 -15.79
N ALA A 14 -10.36 -5.22 -14.64
CA ALA A 14 -10.54 -3.79 -14.41
C ALA A 14 -9.30 -3.06 -13.89
N LEU A 15 -8.18 -3.75 -13.65
CA LEU A 15 -6.96 -3.15 -13.14
C LEU A 15 -6.12 -2.49 -14.25
N PRO A 16 -5.61 -1.26 -14.05
CA PRO A 16 -4.71 -0.61 -14.99
C PRO A 16 -3.28 -1.16 -14.90
N ARG A 17 -3.10 -2.45 -15.07
CA ARG A 17 -1.85 -3.18 -14.85
C ARG A 17 -0.67 -2.67 -15.69
N ASP A 18 -0.94 -2.19 -16.88
CA ASP A 18 0.06 -1.62 -17.79
C ASP A 18 0.64 -0.28 -17.29
N LYS A 19 -0.05 0.40 -16.39
CA LYS A 19 0.33 1.72 -15.87
C LYS A 19 0.85 1.69 -14.45
N MET A 20 0.43 0.71 -13.64
CA MET A 20 0.87 0.62 -12.26
C MET A 20 2.20 -0.15 -12.16
N LYS A 21 3.17 0.44 -11.48
CA LYS A 21 4.51 -0.13 -11.31
C LYS A 21 4.96 -0.03 -9.87
N LEU A 22 5.53 -1.13 -9.38
CA LEU A 22 6.23 -1.13 -8.10
C LEU A 22 7.44 -0.20 -8.19
N ARG A 23 7.46 0.83 -7.34
CA ARG A 23 8.58 1.78 -7.28
C ARG A 23 9.64 1.32 -6.29
N ASN A 24 9.25 1.06 -5.07
CA ASN A 24 10.15 0.67 -3.99
C ASN A 24 9.39 -0.06 -2.89
N ILE A 25 10.17 -0.74 -2.05
CA ILE A 25 9.68 -1.32 -0.81
C ILE A 25 10.75 -1.10 0.26
N ALA A 26 10.31 -0.81 1.48
CA ALA A 26 11.19 -0.70 2.64
C ALA A 26 10.54 -1.35 3.86
N SER A 27 11.39 -1.83 4.77
CA SER A 27 11.00 -2.27 6.10
C SER A 27 11.64 -1.35 7.11
N THR A 28 10.85 -0.80 8.02
CA THR A 28 11.27 0.19 9.00
C THR A 28 10.87 -0.28 10.39
N LYS A 29 11.82 -0.20 11.31
CA LYS A 29 11.57 -0.36 12.74
C LYS A 29 12.09 0.89 13.45
N TYR A 30 11.22 1.57 14.16
CA TYR A 30 11.59 2.78 14.89
C TYR A 30 12.49 2.45 16.09
N SER A 31 13.50 3.27 16.28
CA SER A 31 14.28 3.35 17.51
C SER A 31 14.32 4.81 17.94
N GLY A 32 13.90 5.11 19.14
CA GLY A 32 13.72 6.34 19.91
C GLY A 32 13.92 7.75 19.31
N ASP A 33 14.77 7.95 18.32
CA ASP A 33 15.20 9.27 17.84
C ASP A 33 14.87 9.57 16.37
N TRP A 34 13.87 8.90 15.79
CA TRP A 34 13.53 9.13 14.37
C TRP A 34 12.73 10.43 14.22
N PRO A 35 13.22 11.40 13.41
CA PRO A 35 12.49 12.64 13.21
C PRO A 35 11.27 12.43 12.31
N SER A 36 10.09 12.77 12.82
CA SER A 36 8.84 12.79 12.05
C SER A 36 8.78 14.07 11.21
N ILE A 37 9.27 14.01 9.96
CA ILE A 37 9.28 15.16 9.07
C ILE A 37 8.17 14.97 8.01
N PRO A 38 7.14 15.84 7.99
CA PRO A 38 6.11 15.79 6.97
C PRO A 38 6.69 15.88 5.56
N HIS A 39 6.25 14.99 4.68
CA HIS A 39 6.69 14.90 3.29
C HIS A 39 5.57 14.39 2.39
N SER A 40 5.74 14.44 1.09
CA SER A 40 4.83 13.87 0.11
C SER A 40 5.60 13.26 -1.06
N HIS A 41 4.96 12.34 -1.77
CA HIS A 41 5.51 11.69 -2.96
C HIS A 41 4.54 11.81 -4.14
N SER A 42 5.06 11.71 -5.36
CA SER A 42 4.25 11.68 -6.59
C SER A 42 3.62 10.31 -6.90
N TYR A 43 3.73 9.38 -5.98
CA TYR A 43 3.22 8.00 -6.08
C TYR A 43 2.44 7.62 -4.83
N ALA A 44 1.60 6.59 -4.93
CA ALA A 44 0.87 6.06 -3.79
C ALA A 44 1.77 5.24 -2.87
N GLU A 45 1.51 5.27 -1.58
CA GLU A 45 2.20 4.46 -0.57
C GLU A 45 1.23 3.63 0.25
N LEU A 46 1.65 2.40 0.52
CA LEU A 46 0.94 1.44 1.35
C LEU A 46 1.82 1.08 2.55
N PHE A 47 1.44 1.51 3.74
CA PHE A 47 2.14 1.20 4.99
C PHE A 47 1.42 0.09 5.73
N TYR A 48 2.00 -1.09 5.80
CA TYR A 48 1.48 -2.18 6.62
C TYR A 48 2.16 -2.17 7.98
N ILE A 49 1.41 -1.91 9.04
CA ILE A 49 1.92 -1.90 10.41
C ILE A 49 2.06 -3.37 10.86
N VAL A 50 3.31 -3.81 11.02
CA VAL A 50 3.64 -5.18 11.42
C VAL A 50 3.55 -5.34 12.92
N ASP A 51 4.02 -4.33 13.66
CA ASP A 51 4.02 -4.32 15.12
C ASP A 51 4.09 -2.88 15.64
N GLY A 52 3.80 -2.69 16.91
CA GLY A 52 3.89 -1.40 17.57
C GLY A 52 2.64 -0.54 17.47
N GLU A 53 2.74 0.64 18.04
CA GLU A 53 1.68 1.65 18.10
C GLU A 53 2.24 3.05 17.80
N GLY A 54 1.42 3.87 17.18
CA GLY A 54 1.79 5.23 16.85
C GLY A 54 0.65 6.00 16.22
N GLN A 55 1.00 7.02 15.49
CA GLN A 55 0.04 7.84 14.75
C GLN A 55 0.58 8.16 13.36
N PHE A 56 -0.31 8.22 12.37
CA PHE A 56 -0.03 8.88 11.11
C PHE A 56 -0.56 10.30 11.16
N GLN A 57 0.30 11.25 10.85
CA GLN A 57 -0.11 12.61 10.55
C GLN A 57 -0.39 12.70 9.06
N ILE A 58 -1.63 13.01 8.71
CA ILE A 58 -2.06 13.23 7.34
C ILE A 58 -2.54 14.68 7.25
N ASN A 59 -1.86 15.49 6.45
CA ASN A 59 -1.97 16.93 6.49
C ASN A 59 -1.74 17.42 7.94
N ASP A 60 -2.71 18.07 8.58
CA ASP A 60 -2.59 18.59 9.94
C ASP A 60 -3.32 17.73 11.01
N LYS A 61 -3.80 16.54 10.64
CA LYS A 61 -4.57 15.66 11.52
C LYS A 61 -3.77 14.40 11.88
N LEU A 62 -3.93 13.96 13.13
CA LEU A 62 -3.31 12.74 13.66
C LEU A 62 -4.33 11.60 13.70
N PHE A 63 -3.92 10.44 13.22
CA PHE A 63 -4.73 9.21 13.19
C PHE A 63 -3.97 8.08 13.87
N PRO A 64 -4.52 7.46 14.95
CA PRO A 64 -3.83 6.37 15.63
C PRO A 64 -3.74 5.13 14.73
N VAL A 65 -2.62 4.44 14.82
CA VAL A 65 -2.36 3.19 14.09
C VAL A 65 -1.74 2.14 15.00
N GLN A 66 -2.02 0.87 14.69
CA GLN A 66 -1.51 -0.29 15.42
C GLN A 66 -1.28 -1.46 14.47
N ALA A 67 -0.71 -2.55 15.01
CA ALA A 67 -0.46 -3.78 14.26
C ALA A 67 -1.68 -4.26 13.45
N HIS A 68 -1.43 -4.88 12.30
CA HIS A 68 -2.40 -5.38 11.32
C HIS A 68 -3.24 -4.32 10.61
N GLN A 69 -2.89 -3.06 10.75
CA GLN A 69 -3.49 -1.98 9.96
C GLN A 69 -2.64 -1.64 8.73
N LEU A 70 -3.33 -1.32 7.65
CA LEU A 70 -2.74 -0.79 6.43
C LEU A 70 -3.17 0.67 6.27
N VAL A 71 -2.21 1.56 6.12
CA VAL A 71 -2.42 2.97 5.77
C VAL A 71 -2.16 3.14 4.28
N VAL A 72 -3.17 3.56 3.54
CA VAL A 72 -3.08 3.88 2.11
C VAL A 72 -3.00 5.39 1.98
N VAL A 73 -1.94 5.89 1.37
CA VAL A 73 -1.72 7.33 1.13
C VAL A 73 -1.62 7.57 -0.37
N ASN A 74 -2.50 8.41 -0.90
CA ASN A 74 -2.50 8.78 -2.32
C ASN A 74 -1.34 9.72 -2.68
N PRO A 75 -1.01 9.83 -3.98
CA PRO A 75 0.03 10.77 -4.44
C PRO A 75 -0.21 12.20 -3.96
N ASN A 76 0.87 12.89 -3.65
CA ASN A 76 0.92 14.31 -3.24
C ASN A 76 0.22 14.64 -1.91
N VAL A 77 -0.13 13.65 -1.12
CA VAL A 77 -0.68 13.85 0.23
C VAL A 77 0.47 14.02 1.23
N ILE A 78 0.46 15.12 1.98
CA ILE A 78 1.47 15.39 3.01
C ILE A 78 1.21 14.45 4.20
N HIS A 79 2.21 13.68 4.57
CA HIS A 79 2.12 12.72 5.68
C HIS A 79 3.45 12.53 6.39
N THR A 80 3.38 12.03 7.59
CA THR A 80 4.49 11.47 8.36
C THR A 80 3.95 10.55 9.43
N GLU A 81 4.81 9.74 10.02
CA GLU A 81 4.48 8.84 11.11
C GLU A 81 5.14 9.28 12.42
N VAL A 82 4.45 9.06 13.53
CA VAL A 82 4.92 9.26 14.89
C VAL A 82 4.85 7.92 15.62
N SER A 83 5.99 7.42 16.04
CA SER A 83 6.11 6.17 16.79
C SER A 83 6.03 6.43 18.29
N PHE A 84 5.36 5.55 19.05
CA PHE A 84 5.36 5.63 20.50
C PHE A 84 6.56 4.89 21.08
N GLU A 85 7.29 5.53 21.97
CA GLU A 85 8.50 4.95 22.60
C GLU A 85 8.24 3.65 23.37
N SER A 86 7.06 3.54 23.99
CA SER A 86 6.68 2.36 24.77
C SER A 86 6.44 1.11 23.93
N HIS A 87 6.05 1.28 22.69
CA HIS A 87 5.81 0.19 21.73
C HIS A 87 6.10 0.68 20.30
N PRO A 88 7.37 0.74 19.90
CA PRO A 88 7.78 1.38 18.65
C PRO A 88 7.17 0.76 17.41
N LEU A 89 6.79 1.62 16.45
CA LEU A 89 6.25 1.18 15.16
C LEU A 89 7.27 0.36 14.37
N GLU A 90 6.78 -0.74 13.84
CA GLU A 90 7.43 -1.54 12.79
C GLU A 90 6.48 -1.68 11.62
N TYR A 91 6.91 -1.27 10.42
CA TYR A 91 6.07 -1.35 9.23
C TYR A 91 6.86 -1.73 7.98
N ILE A 92 6.12 -2.20 6.97
CA ILE A 92 6.59 -2.36 5.60
C ILE A 92 5.89 -1.32 4.76
N VAL A 93 6.62 -0.54 3.98
CA VAL A 93 6.05 0.45 3.06
C VAL A 93 6.33 0.07 1.61
N LEU A 94 5.29 0.15 0.78
CA LEU A 94 5.31 -0.13 -0.64
C LEU A 94 4.95 1.12 -1.42
N GLY A 95 5.82 1.58 -2.32
CA GLY A 95 5.53 2.68 -3.25
C GLY A 95 5.05 2.15 -4.60
N ILE A 96 3.94 2.70 -5.12
CA ILE A 96 3.34 2.29 -6.39
C ILE A 96 3.15 3.51 -7.29
N GLU A 97 3.79 3.49 -8.46
CA GLU A 97 3.63 4.51 -9.48
C GLU A 97 2.44 4.23 -10.39
N GLY A 98 1.89 5.30 -10.97
CA GLY A 98 0.93 5.22 -12.07
C GLY A 98 -0.51 5.04 -11.65
N LEU A 99 -0.82 4.90 -10.36
CA LEU A 99 -2.19 4.80 -9.87
C LEU A 99 -2.46 5.69 -8.66
N GLU A 100 -3.73 5.98 -8.44
CA GLU A 100 -4.28 6.50 -7.20
C GLU A 100 -5.46 5.64 -6.75
N PHE A 101 -5.77 5.68 -5.47
CA PHE A 101 -6.92 4.96 -4.90
C PHE A 101 -8.11 5.92 -4.73
N THR A 102 -9.25 5.55 -5.32
CA THR A 102 -10.52 6.21 -5.04
C THR A 102 -11.11 5.59 -3.78
N ILE A 103 -11.33 6.40 -2.75
CA ILE A 103 -11.79 5.99 -1.44
C ILE A 103 -13.23 6.46 -1.26
N SER A 104 -14.18 5.52 -1.17
CA SER A 104 -15.61 5.80 -1.28
C SER A 104 -16.19 6.61 -0.11
N ASP A 105 -15.64 6.46 1.10
CA ASP A 105 -16.21 6.99 2.34
C ASP A 105 -15.39 8.09 3.00
N ALA A 106 -14.27 8.51 2.38
CA ALA A 106 -13.42 9.56 2.93
C ALA A 106 -13.88 10.94 2.44
N ALA A 107 -14.14 11.86 3.36
CA ALA A 107 -14.51 13.23 3.04
C ALA A 107 -13.47 13.99 2.19
N GLU A 108 -12.22 13.51 2.15
CA GLU A 108 -11.11 14.11 1.43
C GLU A 108 -10.43 13.18 0.41
N GLY A 109 -10.82 11.90 0.31
CA GLY A 109 -10.33 10.96 -0.71
C GLY A 109 -8.81 10.70 -0.74
N SER A 110 -8.04 11.23 0.22
CA SER A 110 -6.59 11.30 0.17
C SER A 110 -5.87 10.12 0.83
N PHE A 111 -6.54 9.43 1.75
CA PHE A 111 -6.00 8.28 2.48
C PHE A 111 -7.10 7.40 3.06
N CYS A 112 -6.74 6.16 3.44
CA CYS A 112 -7.58 5.33 4.30
C CYS A 112 -6.73 4.48 5.24
N ILE A 113 -7.35 4.01 6.32
CA ILE A 113 -6.77 3.04 7.25
C ILE A 113 -7.70 1.84 7.30
N TYR A 114 -7.17 0.67 7.00
CA TYR A 114 -7.91 -0.58 7.00
C TYR A 114 -7.28 -1.60 7.95
N THR A 115 -8.10 -2.30 8.74
CA THR A 115 -7.64 -3.35 9.65
C THR A 115 -7.79 -4.73 9.01
N PHE A 116 -6.69 -5.43 8.81
CA PHE A 116 -6.67 -6.81 8.33
C PHE A 116 -6.73 -7.81 9.49
N LYS A 117 -7.12 -9.03 9.16
CA LYS A 117 -6.88 -10.17 10.04
C LYS A 117 -5.38 -10.45 10.13
N GLU A 118 -4.95 -11.10 11.20
CA GLU A 118 -3.54 -11.45 11.44
C GLU A 118 -2.93 -12.21 10.26
N ASP A 119 -3.61 -13.25 9.78
CA ASP A 119 -3.22 -14.00 8.58
C ASP A 119 -3.90 -13.41 7.34
N ASN A 120 -3.18 -12.58 6.59
CA ASN A 120 -3.70 -11.98 5.36
C ASN A 120 -2.66 -11.98 4.23
N ASP A 121 -3.17 -12.04 3.00
CA ASP A 121 -2.34 -12.12 1.80
C ASP A 121 -1.51 -10.86 1.54
N VAL A 122 -1.96 -9.69 2.01
CA VAL A 122 -1.23 -8.42 1.81
C VAL A 122 0.12 -8.47 2.51
N LEU A 123 0.16 -8.84 3.79
CA LEU A 123 1.40 -8.97 4.55
C LEU A 123 2.30 -10.06 3.96
N VAL A 124 1.71 -11.20 3.59
CA VAL A 124 2.46 -12.31 2.96
C VAL A 124 3.12 -11.84 1.67
N CYS A 125 2.40 -11.13 0.80
CA CYS A 125 2.93 -10.62 -0.46
C CYS A 125 4.01 -9.55 -0.23
N MET A 126 3.83 -8.63 0.71
CA MET A 126 4.86 -7.63 1.05
C MET A 126 6.16 -8.29 1.51
N ARG A 127 6.09 -9.31 2.37
CA ARG A 127 7.26 -10.08 2.81
C ARG A 127 7.94 -10.83 1.66
N LYS A 128 7.16 -11.36 0.72
CA LYS A 128 7.70 -12.01 -0.49
C LYS A 128 8.42 -11.01 -1.38
N ILE A 129 7.89 -9.81 -1.59
CA ILE A 129 8.57 -8.74 -2.34
C ILE A 129 9.90 -8.38 -1.66
N LEU A 130 9.92 -8.19 -0.33
CA LEU A 130 11.16 -7.92 0.41
C LEU A 130 12.21 -9.01 0.18
N ARG A 131 11.82 -10.27 0.23
CA ARG A 131 12.71 -11.42 0.00
C ARG A 131 13.27 -11.42 -1.42
N GLU A 132 12.41 -11.21 -2.43
CA GLU A 132 12.84 -11.12 -3.83
C GLU A 132 13.85 -9.97 -4.05
N MET A 133 13.59 -8.81 -3.45
CA MET A 133 14.47 -7.66 -3.53
C MET A 133 15.83 -7.87 -2.83
N GLN A 134 15.86 -8.67 -1.77
CA GLN A 134 17.09 -9.05 -1.06
C GLN A 134 17.91 -10.06 -1.87
N ASN A 135 17.27 -11.09 -2.42
CA ASN A 135 17.93 -12.20 -3.10
C ASN A 135 18.28 -11.88 -4.56
N ARG A 136 17.43 -11.13 -5.25
CA ARG A 136 17.59 -10.73 -6.67
C ARG A 136 17.88 -11.89 -7.60
N GLU A 137 17.17 -12.99 -7.42
CA GLU A 137 17.25 -14.12 -8.34
C GLU A 137 16.69 -13.75 -9.73
N SER A 138 16.91 -14.62 -10.71
CA SER A 138 16.41 -14.37 -12.07
C SER A 138 14.92 -14.05 -12.07
N SER A 139 14.52 -13.00 -12.79
CA SER A 139 13.14 -12.55 -12.94
C SER A 139 12.44 -12.05 -11.66
N PHE A 140 13.21 -11.68 -10.62
CA PHE A 140 12.66 -11.19 -9.36
C PHE A 140 11.72 -10.00 -9.53
N GLN A 141 11.98 -9.11 -10.48
CA GLN A 141 11.12 -7.95 -10.74
C GLN A 141 9.74 -8.36 -11.25
N ILE A 142 9.64 -9.42 -12.04
CA ILE A 142 8.36 -9.97 -12.52
C ILE A 142 7.55 -10.51 -11.33
N LEU A 143 8.20 -11.24 -10.43
CA LEU A 143 7.54 -11.73 -9.21
C LEU A 143 7.10 -10.60 -8.29
N CYS A 144 7.95 -9.60 -8.07
CA CYS A 144 7.58 -8.43 -7.27
C CYS A 144 6.36 -7.70 -7.83
N GLN A 145 6.31 -7.50 -9.15
CA GLN A 145 5.18 -6.88 -9.82
C GLN A 145 3.90 -7.72 -9.68
N ALA A 146 4.00 -9.05 -9.79
CA ALA A 146 2.87 -9.95 -9.60
C ALA A 146 2.33 -9.92 -8.15
N TYR A 147 3.22 -9.90 -7.15
CA TYR A 147 2.81 -9.76 -5.75
C TYR A 147 2.15 -8.41 -5.47
N MET A 148 2.64 -7.33 -6.09
CA MET A 148 1.98 -6.02 -6.03
C MET A 148 0.57 -6.07 -6.61
N ASP A 149 0.36 -6.73 -7.75
CA ASP A 149 -0.97 -6.92 -8.36
C ASP A 149 -1.93 -7.59 -7.37
N ILE A 150 -1.47 -8.64 -6.67
CA ILE A 150 -2.26 -9.33 -5.65
C ILE A 150 -2.61 -8.37 -4.50
N ILE A 151 -1.66 -7.59 -4.00
CA ILE A 151 -1.90 -6.61 -2.93
C ILE A 151 -3.00 -5.62 -3.33
N VAL A 152 -2.92 -5.05 -4.52
CA VAL A 152 -3.90 -4.07 -5.01
C VAL A 152 -5.29 -4.70 -5.13
N VAL A 153 -5.40 -5.93 -5.66
CA VAL A 153 -6.66 -6.66 -5.73
C VAL A 153 -7.24 -6.93 -4.34
N GLN A 154 -6.43 -7.35 -3.38
CA GLN A 154 -6.88 -7.60 -2.01
C GLN A 154 -7.38 -6.32 -1.33
N LEU A 155 -6.73 -5.19 -1.58
CA LEU A 155 -7.20 -3.88 -1.14
C LEU A 155 -8.58 -3.54 -1.71
N MET A 156 -8.76 -3.68 -3.01
CA MET A 156 -10.03 -3.40 -3.68
C MET A 156 -11.17 -4.29 -3.15
N ARG A 157 -10.87 -5.55 -2.84
CA ARG A 157 -11.86 -6.51 -2.31
C ARG A 157 -12.24 -6.25 -0.85
N ASN A 158 -11.32 -5.77 -0.04
CA ASN A 158 -11.48 -5.73 1.42
C ASN A 158 -11.67 -4.31 1.98
N ALA A 159 -11.12 -3.28 1.35
CA ALA A 159 -11.01 -1.93 1.91
C ALA A 159 -11.92 -0.89 1.24
N SER A 160 -12.88 -1.28 0.42
CA SER A 160 -13.80 -0.37 -0.30
C SER A 160 -13.08 0.75 -1.08
N VAL A 161 -11.96 0.41 -1.70
CA VAL A 161 -11.17 1.30 -2.55
C VAL A 161 -11.16 0.78 -3.98
N SER A 162 -10.98 1.67 -4.94
CA SER A 162 -10.73 1.33 -6.35
C SER A 162 -9.40 1.91 -6.79
N ALA A 163 -8.63 1.14 -7.57
CA ALA A 163 -7.39 1.60 -8.16
C ALA A 163 -7.68 2.20 -9.54
N VAL A 164 -7.29 3.44 -9.78
CA VAL A 164 -7.47 4.15 -11.03
C VAL A 164 -6.14 4.72 -11.54
N PRO A 165 -5.92 4.80 -12.88
CA PRO A 165 -4.72 5.43 -13.41
C PRO A 165 -4.63 6.89 -13.00
N ILE A 166 -3.42 7.37 -12.69
CA ILE A 166 -3.19 8.79 -12.51
C ILE A 166 -3.48 9.50 -13.84
N GLN A 167 -4.40 10.46 -13.82
CA GLN A 167 -4.67 11.30 -14.99
C GLN A 167 -3.57 12.38 -15.10
N ILE A 168 -2.70 12.22 -16.11
CA ILE A 168 -1.73 13.24 -16.49
C ILE A 168 -2.54 14.40 -17.11
N GLY A 169 -2.59 15.57 -16.45
CA GLY A 169 -3.20 16.77 -17.03
C GLY A 169 -4.28 17.46 -16.21
N ARG A 170 -4.62 17.02 -15.00
CA ARG A 170 -5.31 17.89 -14.04
C ARG A 170 -4.28 18.74 -13.32
N ALA A 171 -3.84 19.81 -13.99
CA ALA A 171 -3.29 20.95 -13.29
C ALA A 171 -4.40 21.42 -12.33
N HIS A 172 -4.14 21.37 -11.04
CA HIS A 172 -4.97 22.09 -10.09
C HIS A 172 -4.79 23.57 -10.37
N VAL A 173 -5.79 24.16 -11.01
CA VAL A 173 -5.93 25.62 -11.14
C VAL A 173 -6.38 26.15 -9.79
#